data_bd3fa067d336e2d42ec2c8642022cc2b
#
_entry.id   bd3fa067d336e2d42ec2c8642022cc2b
#
_cell.length_a   1.000
_cell.length_b   1.000
_cell.length_c   1.000
_cell.angle_alpha   90.00
_cell.angle_beta   90.00
_cell.angle_gamma   90.00
#
_symmetry.space_group_name_H-M   'P 1'
#
loop_
_entity.id
_entity.type
_entity.pdbx_description
1 polymer ?
#
loop_
_entity_poly.entity_id
_entity_poly.type
_entity_poly.pdbx_seq_one_letter_code
_entity_poly.pdbx_strand_id
1 'polypeptide(L)'
;MQRVADGGAGRITLSGVDVNDIERHHLRRNVGIGLQEPFLYSRTIGENIAIARPDADLSDVYAAARTASVHDVIESFSEGYDTVVGERGVTLSGGQKQRVAIARMLLQDTPVLIFDDSLSAVDAETDAAIRDALHSRRHGTMFLISHRIATIRKSDLILVLDKGRVVQMGTHDTLAAQEGLYRRVCAIQNELPQAASPKGGEA
;
A
#
# COMPACT_ATOMS: atom_id res chain seq x y z
N MET A 1 -5.69 -10.88 -8.92
CA MET A 1 -6.90 -10.26 -9.46
C MET A 1 -6.74 -9.59 -10.83
N GLN A 2 -5.58 -9.16 -11.27
CA GLN A 2 -5.40 -8.51 -12.59
C GLN A 2 -5.44 -9.50 -13.78
N ARG A 3 -5.90 -10.73 -13.59
CA ARG A 3 -5.94 -11.78 -14.62
C ARG A 3 -4.61 -11.94 -15.35
N VAL A 4 -3.52 -12.05 -14.59
CA VAL A 4 -2.18 -12.34 -15.13
C VAL A 4 -2.07 -13.83 -15.48
N ALA A 5 -2.81 -14.68 -14.75
CA ALA A 5 -2.96 -16.11 -15.03
C ALA A 5 -4.41 -16.53 -14.82
N ASP A 6 -4.83 -17.62 -15.46
CA ASP A 6 -6.15 -18.20 -15.23
C ASP A 6 -6.19 -18.75 -13.79
N GLY A 7 -7.27 -18.41 -13.07
CA GLY A 7 -7.50 -18.86 -11.72
C GLY A 7 -7.70 -20.36 -11.63
N GLY A 8 -7.39 -20.93 -10.47
CA GLY A 8 -7.76 -22.31 -10.14
C GLY A 8 -9.27 -22.46 -9.94
N ALA A 9 -9.67 -23.40 -9.09
CA ALA A 9 -11.07 -23.58 -8.73
C ALA A 9 -11.56 -22.37 -7.89
N GLY A 10 -12.77 -21.89 -8.16
CA GLY A 10 -13.40 -20.77 -7.46
C GLY A 10 -13.87 -19.67 -8.40
N ARG A 11 -14.58 -18.69 -7.82
CA ARG A 11 -15.15 -17.56 -8.55
C ARG A 11 -14.80 -16.25 -7.84
N ILE A 12 -14.33 -15.25 -8.59
CA ILE A 12 -14.13 -13.89 -8.11
C ILE A 12 -15.07 -12.99 -8.89
N THR A 13 -15.85 -12.17 -8.19
CA THR A 13 -16.76 -11.20 -8.81
C THR A 13 -16.39 -9.78 -8.42
N LEU A 14 -16.56 -8.84 -9.35
CA LEU A 14 -16.49 -7.41 -9.14
C LEU A 14 -17.88 -6.82 -9.45
N SER A 15 -18.54 -6.23 -8.46
CA SER A 15 -19.93 -5.75 -8.58
C SER A 15 -20.89 -6.80 -9.15
N GLY A 16 -20.73 -8.08 -8.74
CA GLY A 16 -21.56 -9.20 -9.18
C GLY A 16 -21.17 -9.83 -10.52
N VAL A 17 -20.30 -9.21 -11.30
CA VAL A 17 -19.80 -9.73 -12.59
C VAL A 17 -18.55 -10.56 -12.35
N ASP A 18 -18.45 -11.75 -12.98
CA ASP A 18 -17.25 -12.58 -12.91
C ASP A 18 -16.06 -11.85 -13.55
N VAL A 19 -14.91 -11.83 -12.85
CA VAL A 19 -13.72 -11.15 -13.37
C VAL A 19 -13.22 -11.73 -14.70
N ASN A 20 -13.62 -12.95 -15.05
CA ASN A 20 -13.32 -13.58 -16.33
C ASN A 20 -14.15 -13.00 -17.48
N ASP A 21 -15.33 -12.48 -17.18
CA ASP A 21 -16.24 -11.86 -18.13
C ASP A 21 -15.97 -10.37 -18.32
N ILE A 22 -15.09 -9.77 -17.45
CA ILE A 22 -14.71 -8.37 -17.56
C ILE A 22 -13.52 -8.23 -18.53
N GLU A 23 -13.61 -7.25 -19.43
CA GLU A 23 -12.51 -6.89 -20.32
C GLU A 23 -11.25 -6.53 -19.51
N ARG A 24 -10.08 -7.11 -19.88
CA ARG A 24 -8.84 -7.01 -19.10
C ARG A 24 -8.37 -5.57 -18.88
N HIS A 25 -8.51 -4.72 -19.87
CA HIS A 25 -8.12 -3.32 -19.76
C HIS A 25 -9.01 -2.56 -18.78
N HIS A 26 -10.32 -2.83 -18.82
CA HIS A 26 -11.28 -2.27 -17.87
C HIS A 26 -10.96 -2.72 -16.44
N LEU A 27 -10.72 -4.02 -16.22
CA LEU A 27 -10.36 -4.55 -14.92
C LEU A 27 -9.09 -3.88 -14.36
N ARG A 28 -8.03 -3.75 -15.18
CA ARG A 28 -6.76 -3.15 -14.77
C ARG A 28 -6.85 -1.65 -14.48
N ARG A 29 -7.77 -0.94 -15.12
CA ARG A 29 -8.04 0.47 -14.80
C ARG A 29 -8.75 0.66 -13.46
N ASN A 30 -9.50 -0.33 -13.02
CA ASN A 30 -10.33 -0.24 -11.83
C ASN A 30 -9.74 -0.97 -10.61
N VAL A 31 -8.59 -1.63 -10.74
CA VAL A 31 -7.91 -2.33 -9.65
C VAL A 31 -6.45 -1.89 -9.59
N GLY A 32 -6.11 -1.10 -8.59
CA GLY A 32 -4.73 -0.72 -8.26
C GLY A 32 -4.07 -1.77 -7.37
N ILE A 33 -2.80 -2.09 -7.63
CA ILE A 33 -2.02 -3.02 -6.80
C ILE A 33 -0.69 -2.37 -6.42
N GLY A 34 -0.44 -2.28 -5.12
CA GLY A 34 0.87 -1.95 -4.55
C GLY A 34 1.59 -3.22 -4.14
N LEU A 35 2.71 -3.48 -4.78
CA LEU A 35 3.54 -4.65 -4.52
C LEU A 35 4.51 -4.38 -3.38
N GLN A 36 4.94 -5.45 -2.70
CA GLN A 36 5.94 -5.41 -1.64
C GLN A 36 7.27 -4.81 -2.12
N GLU A 37 7.71 -5.17 -3.33
CA GLU A 37 8.88 -4.57 -3.99
C GLU A 37 8.42 -3.65 -5.13
N PRO A 38 8.42 -2.33 -4.91
CA PRO A 38 7.97 -1.40 -5.91
C PRO A 38 8.99 -1.26 -7.05
N PHE A 39 8.50 -1.32 -8.28
CA PHE A 39 9.30 -1.05 -9.46
C PHE A 39 9.16 0.42 -9.88
N LEU A 40 10.29 1.07 -10.12
CA LEU A 40 10.36 2.40 -10.73
C LEU A 40 11.06 2.30 -12.09
N TYR A 41 10.51 3.01 -13.05
CA TYR A 41 11.09 3.12 -14.39
C TYR A 41 12.25 4.13 -14.39
N SER A 42 13.21 3.96 -15.30
CA SER A 42 14.29 4.93 -15.54
C SER A 42 13.74 6.20 -16.21
N ARG A 43 13.01 6.99 -15.44
CA ARG A 43 12.30 8.22 -15.79
C ARG A 43 12.36 9.18 -14.62
N THR A 44 11.81 10.37 -14.77
CA THR A 44 11.67 11.32 -13.67
C THR A 44 10.75 10.79 -12.56
N ILE A 45 10.86 11.32 -11.35
CA ILE A 45 9.97 10.94 -10.23
C ILE A 45 8.53 11.32 -10.58
N GLY A 46 8.31 12.50 -11.16
CA GLY A 46 6.99 12.95 -11.61
C GLY A 46 6.36 11.98 -12.61
N GLU A 47 7.11 11.58 -13.66
CA GLU A 47 6.66 10.60 -14.64
C GLU A 47 6.39 9.23 -14.02
N ASN A 48 7.16 8.81 -13.03
CA ASN A 48 6.93 7.57 -12.30
C ASN A 48 5.62 7.59 -11.52
N ILE A 49 5.26 8.72 -10.92
CA ILE A 49 3.97 8.89 -10.23
C ILE A 49 2.83 8.93 -11.26
N ALA A 50 2.98 9.69 -12.33
CA ALA A 50 1.93 9.93 -13.34
C ALA A 50 1.73 8.79 -14.34
N ILE A 51 2.55 7.73 -14.31
CA ILE A 51 2.56 6.69 -15.36
C ILE A 51 1.19 6.00 -15.57
N ALA A 52 0.38 5.92 -14.53
CA ALA A 52 -0.95 5.32 -14.60
C ALA A 52 -2.04 6.31 -15.07
N ARG A 53 -1.74 7.62 -15.01
CA ARG A 53 -2.62 8.73 -15.45
C ARG A 53 -1.75 9.84 -16.04
N PRO A 54 -1.24 9.66 -17.29
CA PRO A 54 -0.29 10.57 -17.92
C PRO A 54 -0.83 11.98 -18.19
N ASP A 55 -2.14 12.13 -18.18
CA ASP A 55 -2.90 13.37 -18.36
C ASP A 55 -3.25 14.05 -17.02
N ALA A 56 -2.72 13.56 -15.91
CA ALA A 56 -2.94 14.17 -14.60
C ALA A 56 -2.28 15.55 -14.51
N ASP A 57 -2.97 16.50 -13.90
CA ASP A 57 -2.40 17.80 -13.60
C ASP A 57 -1.27 17.66 -12.54
N LEU A 58 -0.28 18.53 -12.60
CA LEU A 58 0.83 18.55 -11.62
C LEU A 58 0.31 18.70 -10.18
N SER A 59 -0.78 19.44 -9.98
CA SER A 59 -1.42 19.59 -8.68
C SER A 59 -1.90 18.25 -8.09
N ASP A 60 -2.42 17.36 -8.95
CA ASP A 60 -2.85 16.00 -8.55
C ASP A 60 -1.65 15.12 -8.20
N VAL A 61 -0.56 15.23 -8.99
CA VAL A 61 0.71 14.52 -8.72
C VAL A 61 1.27 14.95 -7.37
N TYR A 62 1.28 16.25 -7.08
CA TYR A 62 1.76 16.79 -5.80
C TYR A 62 0.85 16.36 -4.63
N ALA A 63 -0.47 16.39 -4.81
CA ALA A 63 -1.42 15.93 -3.80
C ALA A 63 -1.22 14.45 -3.46
N ALA A 64 -1.04 13.60 -4.48
CA ALA A 64 -0.74 12.19 -4.29
C ALA A 64 0.60 11.97 -3.56
N ALA A 65 1.64 12.75 -3.92
CA ALA A 65 2.94 12.69 -3.27
C ALA A 65 2.90 13.15 -1.81
N ARG A 66 2.13 14.20 -1.49
CA ARG A 66 1.91 14.66 -0.11
C ARG A 66 1.20 13.59 0.72
N THR A 67 0.14 13.00 0.20
CA THR A 67 -0.58 11.91 0.86
C THR A 67 0.32 10.70 1.12
N ALA A 68 1.23 10.38 0.18
CA ALA A 68 2.22 9.32 0.35
C ALA A 68 3.44 9.75 1.19
N SER A 69 3.45 10.97 1.76
CA SER A 69 4.56 11.53 2.57
C SER A 69 5.92 11.48 1.87
N VAL A 70 5.94 11.76 0.54
CA VAL A 70 7.17 11.76 -0.25
C VAL A 70 7.45 13.11 -0.92
N HIS A 71 6.50 14.05 -0.88
CA HIS A 71 6.61 15.37 -1.50
C HIS A 71 7.87 16.13 -1.05
N ASP A 72 8.06 16.30 0.25
CA ASP A 72 9.17 17.08 0.80
C ASP A 72 10.53 16.46 0.48
N VAL A 73 10.58 15.12 0.43
CA VAL A 73 11.78 14.40 -0.02
C VAL A 73 12.05 14.68 -1.49
N ILE A 74 11.03 14.70 -2.34
CA ILE A 74 11.20 15.01 -3.76
C ILE A 74 11.68 16.44 -3.94
N GLU A 75 11.09 17.41 -3.25
CA GLU A 75 11.49 18.83 -3.30
C GLU A 75 12.92 19.07 -2.76
N SER A 76 13.48 18.16 -1.95
CA SER A 76 14.85 18.25 -1.47
C SER A 76 15.92 17.89 -2.53
N PHE A 77 15.53 17.26 -3.65
CA PHE A 77 16.44 17.01 -4.77
C PHE A 77 16.62 18.28 -5.62
N SER A 78 17.78 18.43 -6.23
CA SER A 78 18.12 19.62 -7.04
C SER A 78 17.15 19.88 -8.20
N GLU A 79 16.57 18.81 -8.76
CA GLU A 79 15.62 18.88 -9.89
C GLU A 79 14.19 18.52 -9.47
N GLY A 80 13.94 18.39 -8.15
CA GLY A 80 12.61 18.09 -7.62
C GLY A 80 11.95 16.90 -8.33
N TYR A 81 10.75 17.09 -8.86
CA TYR A 81 10.00 16.07 -9.60
C TYR A 81 10.63 15.66 -10.94
N ASP A 82 11.49 16.48 -11.51
CA ASP A 82 12.23 16.19 -12.75
C ASP A 82 13.48 15.34 -12.49
N THR A 83 13.77 15.03 -11.23
CA THR A 83 14.88 14.14 -10.85
C THR A 83 14.69 12.77 -11.49
N VAL A 84 15.63 12.35 -12.34
CA VAL A 84 15.64 11.03 -12.97
C VAL A 84 16.08 9.98 -11.96
N VAL A 85 15.33 8.88 -11.88
CA VAL A 85 15.63 7.72 -11.00
C VAL A 85 15.97 6.49 -11.84
N GLY A 86 16.71 5.54 -11.25
CA GLY A 86 17.09 4.29 -11.92
C GLY A 86 18.61 4.15 -12.09
N GLU A 87 19.06 3.26 -12.98
CA GLU A 87 20.48 2.90 -13.15
C GLU A 87 21.40 4.09 -13.52
N ARG A 88 20.84 5.13 -14.14
CA ARG A 88 21.58 6.33 -14.58
C ARG A 88 21.16 7.61 -13.85
N GLY A 89 20.39 7.48 -12.79
CA GLY A 89 19.87 8.60 -12.02
C GLY A 89 20.08 8.43 -10.52
N VAL A 90 19.33 9.23 -9.75
CA VAL A 90 19.39 9.17 -8.28
C VAL A 90 18.88 7.83 -7.77
N THR A 91 19.58 7.26 -6.79
CA THR A 91 19.14 6.05 -6.11
C THR A 91 18.27 6.44 -4.92
N LEU A 92 16.98 6.11 -5.00
CA LEU A 92 16.06 6.26 -3.88
C LEU A 92 16.23 5.12 -2.88
N SER A 93 16.07 5.42 -1.59
CA SER A 93 15.97 4.38 -0.55
C SER A 93 14.74 3.48 -0.76
N GLY A 94 14.72 2.30 -0.15
CA GLY A 94 13.57 1.38 -0.24
C GLY A 94 12.25 2.05 0.17
N GLY A 95 12.23 2.77 1.30
CA GLY A 95 11.06 3.50 1.77
C GLY A 95 10.63 4.64 0.83
N GLN A 96 11.59 5.37 0.23
CA GLN A 96 11.30 6.41 -0.76
C GLN A 96 10.68 5.81 -2.03
N LYS A 97 11.25 4.72 -2.57
CA LYS A 97 10.67 3.97 -3.72
C LYS A 97 9.25 3.54 -3.43
N GLN A 98 9.01 3.04 -2.23
CA GLN A 98 7.70 2.56 -1.82
C GLN A 98 6.68 3.70 -1.76
N ARG A 99 7.04 4.84 -1.17
CA ARG A 99 6.18 6.03 -1.12
C ARG A 99 5.88 6.61 -2.52
N VAL A 100 6.84 6.59 -3.44
CA VAL A 100 6.60 6.98 -4.84
C VAL A 100 5.60 6.01 -5.51
N ALA A 101 5.73 4.70 -5.29
CA ALA A 101 4.77 3.73 -5.82
C ALA A 101 3.37 3.88 -5.21
N ILE A 102 3.28 4.22 -3.91
CA ILE A 102 2.00 4.53 -3.26
C ILE A 102 1.39 5.80 -3.87
N ALA A 103 2.18 6.87 -4.07
CA ALA A 103 1.70 8.08 -4.74
C ALA A 103 1.12 7.78 -6.15
N ARG A 104 1.79 6.91 -6.93
CA ARG A 104 1.28 6.40 -8.22
C ARG A 104 -0.10 5.74 -8.09
N MET A 105 -0.29 4.90 -7.06
CA MET A 105 -1.58 4.24 -6.81
C MET A 105 -2.66 5.23 -6.40
N LEU A 106 -2.32 6.19 -5.55
CA LEU A 106 -3.23 7.23 -5.10
C LEU A 106 -3.68 8.13 -6.25
N LEU A 107 -2.77 8.46 -7.17
CA LEU A 107 -3.08 9.26 -8.35
C LEU A 107 -4.01 8.54 -9.32
N GLN A 108 -3.91 7.22 -9.42
CA GLN A 108 -4.77 6.43 -10.31
C GLN A 108 -6.24 6.45 -9.90
N ASP A 109 -6.53 6.69 -8.62
CA ASP A 109 -7.89 6.82 -8.05
C ASP A 109 -8.84 5.66 -8.41
N THR A 110 -8.36 4.44 -8.28
CA THR A 110 -9.12 3.24 -8.61
C THR A 110 -10.11 2.86 -7.50
N PRO A 111 -11.30 2.32 -7.86
CA PRO A 111 -12.30 1.90 -6.87
C PRO A 111 -11.88 0.68 -6.05
N VAL A 112 -10.91 -0.11 -6.50
CA VAL A 112 -10.34 -1.23 -5.75
C VAL A 112 -8.85 -1.03 -5.61
N LEU A 113 -8.36 -1.06 -4.36
CA LEU A 113 -6.93 -0.96 -4.03
C LEU A 113 -6.48 -2.21 -3.28
N ILE A 114 -5.35 -2.77 -3.67
CA ILE A 114 -4.73 -3.92 -3.02
C ILE A 114 -3.32 -3.51 -2.61
N PHE A 115 -3.04 -3.53 -1.32
CA PHE A 115 -1.72 -3.31 -0.73
C PHE A 115 -1.16 -4.66 -0.28
N ASP A 116 -0.19 -5.18 -1.00
CA ASP A 116 0.48 -6.45 -0.69
C ASP A 116 1.78 -6.16 0.06
N ASP A 117 1.66 -6.09 1.38
CA ASP A 117 2.72 -5.73 2.36
C ASP A 117 3.51 -4.45 1.99
N SER A 118 2.93 -3.65 1.09
CA SER A 118 3.58 -2.47 0.52
C SER A 118 3.66 -1.28 1.49
N LEU A 119 3.06 -1.37 2.66
CA LEU A 119 3.19 -0.40 3.76
C LEU A 119 4.25 -0.82 4.79
N SER A 120 4.89 -1.97 4.64
CA SER A 120 5.83 -2.51 5.62
C SER A 120 7.14 -1.71 5.74
N ALA A 121 7.58 -1.06 4.67
CA ALA A 121 8.81 -0.27 4.63
C ALA A 121 8.59 1.23 4.89
N VAL A 122 7.37 1.66 5.20
CA VAL A 122 7.08 3.03 5.65
C VAL A 122 7.02 3.08 7.18
N ASP A 123 7.37 4.22 7.75
CA ASP A 123 7.24 4.45 9.20
C ASP A 123 5.76 4.49 9.64
N ALA A 124 5.54 4.35 10.94
CA ALA A 124 4.18 4.23 11.49
C ALA A 124 3.32 5.50 11.30
N GLU A 125 3.94 6.68 11.29
CA GLU A 125 3.25 7.96 11.09
C GLU A 125 2.79 8.10 9.63
N THR A 126 3.68 7.81 8.69
CA THR A 126 3.38 7.77 7.25
C THR A 126 2.32 6.71 6.92
N ASP A 127 2.42 5.50 7.50
CA ASP A 127 1.40 4.44 7.34
C ASP A 127 0.02 4.91 7.84
N ALA A 128 -0.03 5.59 9.00
CA ALA A 128 -1.27 6.14 9.52
C ALA A 128 -1.84 7.23 8.60
N ALA A 129 -1.02 8.18 8.13
CA ALA A 129 -1.44 9.26 7.23
C ALA A 129 -1.98 8.72 5.89
N ILE A 130 -1.31 7.73 5.30
CA ILE A 130 -1.78 7.06 4.07
C ILE A 130 -3.14 6.40 4.31
N ARG A 131 -3.30 5.66 5.41
CA ARG A 131 -4.56 4.99 5.74
C ARG A 131 -5.69 5.97 5.98
N ASP A 132 -5.46 7.04 6.72
CA ASP A 132 -6.47 8.07 6.99
C ASP A 132 -6.89 8.77 5.70
N ALA A 133 -5.95 9.06 4.78
CA ALA A 133 -6.26 9.60 3.47
C ALA A 133 -7.05 8.61 2.59
N LEU A 134 -6.75 7.32 2.69
CA LEU A 134 -7.48 6.27 1.97
C LEU A 134 -8.89 6.07 2.55
N HIS A 135 -9.06 6.11 3.87
CA HIS A 135 -10.37 6.05 4.52
C HIS A 135 -11.26 7.27 4.21
N SER A 136 -10.66 8.43 3.99
CA SER A 136 -11.42 9.64 3.60
C SER A 136 -11.98 9.58 2.18
N ARG A 137 -11.51 8.65 1.35
CA ARG A 137 -12.09 8.36 0.03
C ARG A 137 -13.47 7.74 0.22
N ARG A 138 -14.50 8.43 -0.21
CA ARG A 138 -15.91 8.06 0.05
C ARG A 138 -16.38 6.76 -0.58
N HIS A 139 -15.64 6.19 -1.54
CA HIS A 139 -16.06 5.00 -2.29
C HIS A 139 -14.83 4.16 -2.67
N GLY A 140 -14.85 2.89 -2.32
CA GLY A 140 -13.84 1.94 -2.75
C GLY A 140 -13.70 0.74 -1.82
N THR A 141 -13.15 -0.33 -2.34
CA THR A 141 -12.78 -1.52 -1.59
C THR A 141 -11.27 -1.57 -1.45
N MET A 142 -10.77 -1.67 -0.23
CA MET A 142 -9.35 -1.77 0.05
C MET A 142 -9.01 -3.12 0.65
N PHE A 143 -8.03 -3.81 0.05
CA PHE A 143 -7.42 -5.01 0.60
C PHE A 143 -6.03 -4.65 1.16
N LEU A 144 -5.83 -4.91 2.43
CA LEU A 144 -4.55 -4.78 3.11
C LEU A 144 -4.02 -6.17 3.42
N ILE A 145 -2.96 -6.59 2.77
CA ILE A 145 -2.24 -7.82 3.11
C ILE A 145 -1.03 -7.39 3.94
N SER A 146 -0.99 -7.78 5.19
CA SER A 146 0.09 -7.41 6.11
C SER A 146 0.23 -8.41 7.25
N HIS A 147 1.45 -8.54 7.73
CA HIS A 147 1.76 -9.27 8.95
C HIS A 147 1.78 -8.34 10.20
N ARG A 148 1.60 -7.02 10.04
CA ARG A 148 1.60 -6.02 11.12
C ARG A 148 0.17 -5.75 11.59
N ILE A 149 -0.12 -6.06 12.87
CA ILE A 149 -1.44 -5.81 13.47
C ILE A 149 -1.79 -4.31 13.42
N ALA A 150 -0.83 -3.43 13.68
CA ALA A 150 -1.02 -1.98 13.63
C ALA A 150 -1.62 -1.53 12.28
N THR A 151 -1.23 -2.15 11.17
CA THR A 151 -1.70 -1.81 9.83
C THR A 151 -3.14 -2.24 9.59
N ILE A 152 -3.55 -3.43 10.08
CA ILE A 152 -4.85 -4.03 9.76
C ILE A 152 -5.92 -3.85 10.85
N ARG A 153 -5.55 -3.41 12.06
CA ARG A 153 -6.48 -3.33 13.21
C ARG A 153 -7.73 -2.46 13.00
N LYS A 154 -7.67 -1.47 12.11
CA LYS A 154 -8.78 -0.57 11.77
C LYS A 154 -9.61 -1.05 10.58
N SER A 155 -9.33 -2.23 10.02
CA SER A 155 -10.09 -2.79 8.89
C SER A 155 -11.48 -3.23 9.33
N ASP A 156 -12.47 -3.05 8.46
CA ASP A 156 -13.86 -3.46 8.71
C ASP A 156 -13.99 -4.99 8.83
N LEU A 157 -13.12 -5.72 8.13
CA LEU A 157 -13.06 -7.17 8.16
C LEU A 157 -11.61 -7.64 8.05
N ILE A 158 -11.24 -8.55 8.94
CA ILE A 158 -9.92 -9.19 8.97
C ILE A 158 -10.10 -10.68 8.67
N LEU A 159 -9.35 -11.17 7.69
CA LEU A 159 -9.25 -12.60 7.37
C LEU A 159 -7.87 -13.10 7.80
N VAL A 160 -7.85 -14.09 8.68
CA VAL A 160 -6.60 -14.73 9.13
C VAL A 160 -6.38 -15.99 8.29
N LEU A 161 -5.27 -16.00 7.57
CA LEU A 161 -4.89 -17.10 6.68
C LEU A 161 -3.80 -17.95 7.36
N ASP A 162 -4.00 -19.26 7.37
CA ASP A 162 -2.97 -20.23 7.74
C ASP A 162 -2.97 -21.38 6.74
N LYS A 163 -1.80 -21.72 6.21
CA LYS A 163 -1.60 -22.77 5.21
C LYS A 163 -2.59 -22.71 4.04
N GLY A 164 -2.87 -21.48 3.54
CA GLY A 164 -3.76 -21.25 2.41
C GLY A 164 -5.26 -21.34 2.72
N ARG A 165 -5.66 -21.40 4.00
CA ARG A 165 -7.04 -21.46 4.44
C ARG A 165 -7.39 -20.32 5.38
N VAL A 166 -8.59 -19.79 5.30
CA VAL A 166 -9.13 -18.85 6.28
C VAL A 166 -9.43 -19.62 7.56
N VAL A 167 -8.71 -19.31 8.64
CA VAL A 167 -8.86 -19.98 9.96
C VAL A 167 -9.63 -19.13 10.97
N GLN A 168 -9.62 -17.81 10.81
CA GLN A 168 -10.41 -16.87 11.62
C GLN A 168 -10.88 -15.72 10.74
N MET A 169 -12.04 -15.14 11.07
CA MET A 169 -12.62 -13.99 10.37
C MET A 169 -13.38 -13.12 11.37
N GLY A 170 -13.19 -11.81 11.32
CA GLY A 170 -13.88 -10.86 12.20
C GLY A 170 -13.25 -9.49 12.20
N THR A 171 -13.56 -8.66 13.17
CA THR A 171 -12.91 -7.38 13.45
C THR A 171 -11.72 -7.57 14.39
N HIS A 172 -10.90 -6.54 14.56
CA HIS A 172 -9.80 -6.57 15.54
C HIS A 172 -10.29 -6.97 16.94
N ASP A 173 -11.35 -6.31 17.43
CA ASP A 173 -11.85 -6.52 18.79
C ASP A 173 -12.36 -7.95 19.01
N THR A 174 -13.11 -8.48 18.02
CA THR A 174 -13.62 -9.86 18.11
C THR A 174 -12.50 -10.90 18.06
N LEU A 175 -11.52 -10.70 17.17
CA LEU A 175 -10.42 -11.64 16.99
C LEU A 175 -9.38 -11.58 18.13
N ALA A 176 -9.15 -10.39 18.68
CA ALA A 176 -8.26 -10.23 19.84
C ALA A 176 -8.85 -10.83 21.12
N ALA A 177 -10.19 -10.87 21.26
CA ALA A 177 -10.88 -11.50 22.37
C ALA A 177 -10.95 -13.03 22.26
N GLN A 178 -10.90 -13.59 21.05
CA GLN A 178 -10.97 -15.03 20.79
C GLN A 178 -9.60 -15.70 20.88
N GLU A 179 -9.56 -16.92 21.42
CA GLU A 179 -8.35 -17.74 21.29
C GLU A 179 -8.09 -18.09 19.84
N GLY A 180 -6.82 -17.95 19.39
CA GLY A 180 -6.45 -18.28 18.05
C GLY A 180 -5.15 -17.62 17.59
N LEU A 181 -4.89 -17.76 16.29
CA LEU A 181 -3.66 -17.25 15.68
C LEU A 181 -3.57 -15.72 15.79
N TYR A 182 -4.68 -15.02 15.51
CA TYR A 182 -4.70 -13.55 15.57
C TYR A 182 -4.31 -13.00 16.94
N ARG A 183 -4.93 -13.50 18.02
CA ARG A 183 -4.61 -13.10 19.40
C ARG A 183 -3.15 -13.38 19.76
N ARG A 184 -2.60 -14.52 19.31
CA ARG A 184 -1.18 -14.85 19.53
C ARG A 184 -0.26 -13.85 18.86
N VAL A 185 -0.55 -13.46 17.62
CA VAL A 185 0.23 -12.45 16.88
C VAL A 185 0.12 -11.09 17.55
N CYS A 186 -1.08 -10.69 18.02
CA CYS A 186 -1.25 -9.47 18.81
C CYS A 186 -0.35 -9.46 20.05
N ALA A 187 -0.34 -10.55 20.82
CA ALA A 187 0.49 -10.66 22.03
C ALA A 187 1.97 -10.53 21.70
N ILE A 188 2.45 -11.22 20.67
CA ILE A 188 3.86 -11.15 20.25
C ILE A 188 4.25 -9.72 19.83
N GLN A 189 3.41 -9.01 19.08
CA GLN A 189 3.72 -7.67 18.59
C GLN A 189 3.61 -6.60 19.69
N ASN A 190 2.83 -6.82 20.73
CA ASN A 190 2.73 -5.93 21.89
C ASN A 190 3.84 -6.19 22.92
N GLU A 191 4.36 -7.42 23.01
CA GLU A 191 5.44 -7.82 23.90
C GLU A 191 6.84 -7.50 23.36
N LEU A 192 6.97 -7.17 22.05
CA LEU A 192 8.24 -6.68 21.53
C LEU A 192 8.54 -5.33 22.21
N PRO A 193 9.62 -5.21 23.01
CA PRO A 193 9.98 -3.94 23.62
C PRO A 193 10.17 -2.93 22.51
N GLN A 194 9.53 -1.77 22.64
CA GLN A 194 9.86 -0.61 21.80
C GLN A 194 11.38 -0.48 21.89
N ALA A 195 12.06 -0.63 20.76
CA ALA A 195 13.51 -0.50 20.70
C ALA A 195 13.88 0.81 21.39
N ALA A 196 14.54 0.70 22.53
CA ALA A 196 14.98 1.85 23.30
C ALA A 196 15.81 2.72 22.36
N SER A 197 15.36 3.93 22.10
CA SER A 197 16.14 4.95 21.43
C SER A 197 17.50 5.01 22.14
N PRO A 198 18.63 4.97 21.43
CA PRO A 198 19.92 5.11 22.08
C PRO A 198 19.94 6.47 22.78
N LYS A 199 19.98 6.43 24.13
CA LYS A 199 20.25 7.63 24.93
C LYS A 199 21.56 8.19 24.42
N GLY A 200 21.52 9.42 23.92
CA GLY A 200 22.71 10.16 23.60
C GLY A 200 23.68 10.13 24.78
N GLY A 201 24.85 9.55 24.56
CA GLY A 201 25.94 9.66 25.50
C GLY A 201 26.45 11.09 25.47
N GLU A 202 26.23 11.82 26.52
CA GLU A 202 27.06 12.97 26.87
C GLU A 202 28.45 12.47 27.26
N ALA A 203 29.43 12.95 26.60
CA ALA A 203 30.78 13.15 27.11
C ALA A 203 31.48 14.18 26.22
#